data_c6ddbbfdac3262b5360e4b28960c3145
#
_entry.id   c6ddbbfdac3262b5360e4b28960c3145
#
_cell.length_a   1.000
_cell.length_b   1.000
_cell.length_c   1.000
_cell.angle_alpha   90.00
_cell.angle_beta   90.00
_cell.angle_gamma   90.00
#
_symmetry.space_group_name_H-M   'P 1'
#
loop_
_entity.id
_entity.type
_entity.pdbx_description
1 polymer ?
#
loop_
_entity_poly.entity_id
_entity_poly.type
_entity_poly.pdbx_seq_one_letter_code
_entity_poly.pdbx_strand_id
1 'polypeptide(L)'
;MKKLLVLLLVPFFAFSQTNPNREYWQTNKWTPKNGMNAEFESAVAKKTQKFNNTKETSFATYQLITGPDQGKYMRVMGNRTAADFDADDSKELDYWMKNVMPFVESNDGNIRWWRMKGFSQNWDNDLPPARFVKMTTYTVKRGMMSDFLRFWRNNTELQKELGYTGITGLFMLTSGGESLQLLEVEPYNSHAEGTGKMSDPEVNYIEEYNKMHGWRTHRNDERAATAAIEELWGVTIETAELKPEMSSKL
;
A
#
# COMPACT_ATOMS: atom_id res chain seq x y z
N MET A 1 5.39 -30.15 58.60
CA MET A 1 5.59 -28.80 58.05
C MET A 1 5.41 -28.85 56.54
N LYS A 2 4.21 -28.48 56.04
CA LYS A 2 3.89 -28.45 54.59
C LYS A 2 4.34 -27.10 54.06
N LYS A 3 5.34 -27.06 53.17
CA LYS A 3 5.75 -25.86 52.48
C LYS A 3 4.74 -25.59 51.35
N LEU A 4 3.99 -24.51 51.49
CA LEU A 4 3.05 -24.01 50.48
C LEU A 4 3.89 -23.30 49.41
N LEU A 5 3.96 -23.89 48.22
CA LEU A 5 4.60 -23.27 47.05
C LEU A 5 3.56 -22.34 46.41
N VAL A 6 3.66 -21.05 46.68
CA VAL A 6 2.85 -20.03 46.00
C VAL A 6 3.45 -19.80 44.62
N LEU A 7 2.82 -20.38 43.62
CA LEU A 7 3.15 -20.11 42.21
C LEU A 7 2.60 -18.72 41.85
N LEU A 8 3.46 -17.70 41.83
CA LEU A 8 3.16 -16.37 41.36
C LEU A 8 2.93 -16.46 39.82
N LEU A 9 1.68 -16.61 39.40
CA LEU A 9 1.25 -16.35 38.02
C LEU A 9 1.40 -14.85 37.76
N VAL A 10 2.55 -14.43 37.28
CA VAL A 10 2.74 -13.11 36.71
C VAL A 10 2.01 -13.15 35.35
N PRO A 11 0.92 -12.40 35.13
CA PRO A 11 0.35 -12.32 33.81
C PRO A 11 1.38 -11.64 32.90
N PHE A 12 1.96 -12.39 31.97
CA PHE A 12 2.66 -11.82 30.85
C PHE A 12 1.63 -11.04 30.02
N PHE A 13 1.42 -9.79 30.36
CA PHE A 13 0.88 -8.86 29.38
C PHE A 13 1.96 -8.72 28.31
N ALA A 14 1.85 -9.53 27.28
CA ALA A 14 2.49 -9.24 26.00
C ALA A 14 1.84 -7.94 25.50
N PHE A 15 2.36 -6.81 25.96
CA PHE A 15 2.14 -5.56 25.27
C PHE A 15 2.72 -5.77 23.89
N SER A 16 1.86 -6.00 22.93
CA SER A 16 2.20 -5.77 21.54
C SER A 16 2.63 -4.31 21.48
N GLN A 17 3.93 -4.06 21.60
CA GLN A 17 4.50 -2.74 21.42
C GLN A 17 4.25 -2.40 19.95
N THR A 18 3.14 -1.69 19.70
CA THR A 18 2.94 -1.04 18.43
C THR A 18 4.13 -0.09 18.29
N ASN A 19 5.01 -0.38 17.32
CA ASN A 19 6.13 0.49 17.04
C ASN A 19 5.54 1.87 16.67
N PRO A 20 5.72 2.93 17.48
CA PRO A 20 5.12 4.24 17.23
C PRO A 20 5.62 4.87 15.94
N ASN A 21 6.72 4.36 15.38
CA ASN A 21 7.29 4.80 14.11
C ASN A 21 6.70 4.09 12.90
N ARG A 22 5.72 3.19 13.07
CA ARG A 22 5.03 2.56 11.94
C ARG A 22 4.15 3.59 11.25
N GLU A 23 4.26 3.63 9.95
CA GLU A 23 3.47 4.45 9.06
C GLU A 23 2.39 3.59 8.42
N TYR A 24 1.14 3.94 8.66
CA TYR A 24 0.00 3.22 8.13
C TYR A 24 -0.63 3.95 6.96
N TRP A 25 -1.18 3.15 6.06
CA TRP A 25 -1.97 3.58 4.92
C TRP A 25 -3.28 2.81 4.92
N GLN A 26 -4.36 3.46 4.51
CA GLN A 26 -5.64 2.81 4.36
C GLN A 26 -6.17 3.02 2.95
N THR A 27 -6.62 1.95 2.34
CA THR A 27 -7.29 1.98 1.04
C THR A 27 -8.71 1.47 1.17
N ASN A 28 -9.60 1.96 0.31
CA ASN A 28 -10.97 1.50 0.19
C ASN A 28 -11.42 1.66 -1.26
N LYS A 29 -11.94 0.60 -1.87
CA LYS A 29 -12.45 0.64 -3.23
C LYS A 29 -13.97 0.73 -3.23
N TRP A 30 -14.51 1.59 -4.09
CA TRP A 30 -15.92 1.92 -4.21
C TRP A 30 -16.42 1.71 -5.62
N THR A 31 -17.58 1.06 -5.76
CA THR A 31 -18.27 0.89 -7.02
C THR A 31 -19.51 1.79 -7.00
N PRO A 32 -19.58 2.83 -7.87
CA PRO A 32 -20.82 3.60 -8.04
C PRO A 32 -21.94 2.75 -8.61
N LYS A 33 -23.18 3.11 -8.34
CA LYS A 33 -24.35 2.56 -9.03
C LYS A 33 -24.24 2.85 -10.52
N ASN A 34 -24.76 1.93 -11.32
CA ASN A 34 -24.74 2.08 -12.77
C ASN A 34 -25.37 3.42 -13.22
N GLY A 35 -24.62 4.17 -14.02
CA GLY A 35 -25.01 5.48 -14.53
C GLY A 35 -24.89 6.64 -13.51
N MET A 36 -24.40 6.42 -12.30
CA MET A 36 -24.29 7.45 -11.23
C MET A 36 -22.85 7.86 -10.94
N ASN A 37 -21.92 7.67 -11.87
CA ASN A 37 -20.52 8.03 -11.66
C ASN A 37 -20.34 9.54 -11.38
N ALA A 38 -21.02 10.40 -12.15
CA ALA A 38 -20.90 11.84 -12.01
C ALA A 38 -21.45 12.34 -10.66
N GLU A 39 -22.57 11.79 -10.20
CA GLU A 39 -23.16 12.10 -8.90
C GLU A 39 -22.24 11.62 -7.76
N PHE A 40 -21.69 10.41 -7.88
CA PHE A 40 -20.74 9.87 -6.93
C PHE A 40 -19.49 10.75 -6.86
N GLU A 41 -18.86 11.09 -7.98
CA GLU A 41 -17.68 11.95 -8.05
C GLU A 41 -17.95 13.32 -7.40
N SER A 42 -19.08 13.96 -7.74
CA SER A 42 -19.50 15.23 -7.16
C SER A 42 -19.72 15.14 -5.64
N ALA A 43 -20.36 14.06 -5.17
CA ALA A 43 -20.63 13.87 -3.74
C ALA A 43 -19.34 13.64 -2.95
N VAL A 44 -18.41 12.81 -3.47
CA VAL A 44 -17.11 12.55 -2.85
C VAL A 44 -16.27 13.83 -2.83
N ALA A 45 -16.25 14.61 -3.92
CA ALA A 45 -15.53 15.88 -3.97
C ALA A 45 -16.00 16.84 -2.88
N LYS A 46 -17.32 17.05 -2.74
CA LYS A 46 -17.93 17.90 -1.69
C LYS A 46 -17.57 17.41 -0.28
N LYS A 47 -17.63 16.08 -0.05
CA LYS A 47 -17.26 15.49 1.22
C LYS A 47 -15.78 15.72 1.54
N THR A 48 -14.90 15.46 0.58
CA THR A 48 -13.46 15.63 0.75
C THR A 48 -13.09 17.08 1.06
N GLN A 49 -13.65 18.03 0.33
CA GLN A 49 -13.43 19.46 0.58
C GLN A 49 -13.95 19.92 1.95
N LYS A 50 -15.01 19.29 2.46
CA LYS A 50 -15.59 19.66 3.76
C LYS A 50 -14.81 19.11 4.95
N PHE A 51 -14.28 17.91 4.87
CA PHE A 51 -13.73 17.17 6.01
C PHE A 51 -12.24 16.85 5.90
N ASN A 52 -11.66 16.87 4.70
CA ASN A 52 -10.33 16.32 4.43
C ASN A 52 -9.42 17.37 3.79
N ASN A 53 -9.27 18.51 4.43
CA ASN A 53 -8.52 19.66 3.94
C ASN A 53 -7.25 19.98 4.75
N THR A 54 -6.80 19.04 5.59
CA THR A 54 -5.53 19.12 6.31
C THR A 54 -4.69 17.86 6.00
N LYS A 55 -3.39 17.90 6.26
CA LYS A 55 -2.50 16.73 6.05
C LYS A 55 -2.99 15.50 6.84
N GLU A 56 -3.48 15.72 8.07
CA GLU A 56 -3.92 14.66 8.97
C GLU A 56 -5.22 13.99 8.53
N THR A 57 -6.04 14.68 7.76
CA THR A 57 -7.33 14.15 7.29
C THR A 57 -7.36 13.87 5.79
N SER A 58 -6.25 14.12 5.09
CA SER A 58 -6.20 14.09 3.62
C SER A 58 -6.48 12.72 3.02
N PHE A 59 -7.10 12.76 1.82
CA PHE A 59 -7.31 11.62 0.95
C PHE A 59 -6.85 11.94 -0.47
N ALA A 60 -6.21 10.98 -1.12
CA ALA A 60 -6.12 10.91 -2.57
C ALA A 60 -7.18 9.93 -3.09
N THR A 61 -7.85 10.29 -4.16
CA THR A 61 -8.84 9.43 -4.82
C THR A 61 -8.37 9.13 -6.24
N TYR A 62 -8.33 7.85 -6.57
CA TYR A 62 -7.93 7.33 -7.88
C TYR A 62 -9.08 6.54 -8.49
N GLN A 63 -9.17 6.54 -9.83
CA GLN A 63 -10.01 5.60 -10.56
C GLN A 63 -9.14 4.50 -11.14
N LEU A 64 -9.48 3.23 -10.91
CA LEU A 64 -8.79 2.11 -11.50
C LEU A 64 -9.08 2.05 -13.01
N ILE A 65 -8.02 2.10 -13.82
CA ILE A 65 -8.10 2.14 -15.29
C ILE A 65 -7.68 0.83 -15.93
N THR A 66 -7.02 -0.07 -15.19
CA THR A 66 -6.70 -1.44 -15.61
C THR A 66 -6.87 -2.41 -14.44
N GLY A 67 -6.91 -3.71 -14.76
CA GLY A 67 -6.97 -4.79 -13.78
C GLY A 67 -8.40 -5.25 -13.46
N PRO A 68 -8.56 -6.18 -12.50
CA PRO A 68 -9.86 -6.81 -12.21
C PRO A 68 -10.89 -5.82 -11.63
N ASP A 69 -10.43 -4.75 -11.01
CA ASP A 69 -11.28 -3.72 -10.40
C ASP A 69 -11.43 -2.46 -11.28
N GLN A 70 -11.16 -2.57 -12.59
CA GLN A 70 -11.31 -1.45 -13.52
C GLN A 70 -12.68 -0.78 -13.38
N GLY A 71 -12.67 0.56 -13.29
CA GLY A 71 -13.87 1.39 -13.13
C GLY A 71 -14.23 1.71 -11.68
N LYS A 72 -13.73 0.96 -10.69
CA LYS A 72 -13.88 1.32 -9.27
C LYS A 72 -13.06 2.57 -8.92
N TYR A 73 -13.46 3.23 -7.86
CA TYR A 73 -12.71 4.36 -7.28
C TYR A 73 -12.03 3.91 -6.00
N MET A 74 -10.72 4.11 -5.92
CA MET A 74 -9.93 3.82 -4.73
C MET A 74 -9.63 5.11 -3.97
N ARG A 75 -10.02 5.16 -2.70
CA ARG A 75 -9.64 6.25 -1.81
C ARG A 75 -8.48 5.80 -0.93
N VAL A 76 -7.48 6.67 -0.84
CA VAL A 76 -6.24 6.39 -0.13
C VAL A 76 -6.03 7.45 0.95
N MET A 77 -5.88 7.01 2.18
CA MET A 77 -5.45 7.81 3.31
C MET A 77 -4.06 7.34 3.72
N GLY A 78 -3.06 8.19 3.67
CA GLY A 78 -1.67 7.84 3.88
C GLY A 78 -1.03 8.53 5.06
N ASN A 79 0.19 8.10 5.39
CA ASN A 79 1.04 8.70 6.42
C ASN A 79 0.37 8.84 7.79
N ARG A 80 -0.25 7.75 8.28
CA ARG A 80 -0.98 7.69 9.54
C ARG A 80 -0.19 6.94 10.61
N THR A 81 -0.43 7.30 11.85
CA THR A 81 -0.06 6.51 13.03
C THR A 81 -1.20 5.56 13.42
N ALA A 82 -0.97 4.62 14.32
CA ALA A 82 -2.05 3.76 14.82
C ALA A 82 -3.12 4.58 15.58
N ALA A 83 -2.70 5.63 16.30
CA ALA A 83 -3.60 6.49 17.07
C ALA A 83 -4.57 7.31 16.19
N ASP A 84 -4.20 7.61 14.94
CA ASP A 84 -5.07 8.36 14.04
C ASP A 84 -6.36 7.58 13.69
N PHE A 85 -6.37 6.26 13.86
CA PHE A 85 -7.55 5.42 13.66
C PHE A 85 -8.49 5.35 14.86
N ASP A 86 -8.11 5.96 15.99
CA ASP A 86 -8.95 6.07 17.19
C ASP A 86 -9.69 7.43 17.22
N ALA A 87 -9.46 8.30 16.23
CA ALA A 87 -10.12 9.58 16.13
C ALA A 87 -11.64 9.42 15.89
N ASP A 88 -12.43 10.31 16.50
CA ASP A 88 -13.88 10.37 16.26
C ASP A 88 -14.18 10.98 14.88
N ASP A 89 -14.60 10.15 13.96
CA ASP A 89 -15.02 10.51 12.60
C ASP A 89 -16.54 10.48 12.39
N SER A 90 -17.31 10.38 13.47
CA SER A 90 -18.78 10.20 13.43
C SER A 90 -19.50 11.22 12.53
N LYS A 91 -19.12 12.50 12.60
CA LYS A 91 -19.72 13.57 11.76
C LYS A 91 -19.40 13.39 10.28
N GLU A 92 -18.20 12.93 9.98
CA GLU A 92 -17.75 12.65 8.62
C GLU A 92 -18.47 11.41 8.07
N LEU A 93 -18.59 10.36 8.88
CA LEU A 93 -19.35 9.14 8.55
C LEU A 93 -20.82 9.43 8.32
N ASP A 94 -21.48 10.21 9.19
CA ASP A 94 -22.88 10.62 9.01
C ASP A 94 -23.09 11.37 7.69
N TYR A 95 -22.17 12.27 7.37
CA TYR A 95 -22.22 12.99 6.10
C TYR A 95 -22.06 12.05 4.91
N TRP A 96 -21.11 11.10 4.98
CA TRP A 96 -20.89 10.07 3.96
C TRP A 96 -22.15 9.24 3.74
N MET A 97 -22.73 8.70 4.80
CA MET A 97 -23.94 7.87 4.74
C MET A 97 -25.10 8.60 4.08
N LYS A 98 -25.27 9.90 4.38
CA LYS A 98 -26.37 10.70 3.85
C LYS A 98 -26.15 11.16 2.41
N ASN A 99 -24.92 11.54 2.04
CA ASN A 99 -24.67 12.29 0.81
C ASN A 99 -23.89 11.51 -0.25
N VAL A 100 -23.15 10.46 0.10
CA VAL A 100 -22.34 9.66 -0.83
C VAL A 100 -22.93 8.27 -1.04
N MET A 101 -23.31 7.59 0.04
CA MET A 101 -23.84 6.21 -0.03
C MET A 101 -25.06 6.04 -0.93
N PRO A 102 -25.95 7.02 -1.14
CA PRO A 102 -27.04 6.88 -2.12
C PRO A 102 -26.57 6.55 -3.54
N PHE A 103 -25.35 6.90 -3.90
CA PHE A 103 -24.74 6.68 -5.23
C PHE A 103 -23.83 5.45 -5.28
N VAL A 104 -23.65 4.74 -4.17
CA VAL A 104 -22.77 3.59 -4.05
C VAL A 104 -23.53 2.29 -4.27
N GLU A 105 -23.01 1.41 -5.14
CA GLU A 105 -23.46 0.03 -5.32
C GLU A 105 -22.82 -0.88 -4.28
N SER A 106 -21.48 -0.82 -4.18
CA SER A 106 -20.72 -1.67 -3.25
C SER A 106 -19.39 -1.03 -2.86
N ASN A 107 -18.78 -1.56 -1.80
CA ASN A 107 -17.41 -1.26 -1.41
C ASN A 107 -16.73 -2.54 -0.90
N ASP A 108 -15.39 -2.56 -1.01
CA ASP A 108 -14.58 -3.72 -0.63
C ASP A 108 -14.13 -3.67 0.85
N GLY A 109 -14.63 -2.67 1.62
CA GLY A 109 -14.20 -2.43 3.00
C GLY A 109 -12.87 -1.68 3.09
N ASN A 110 -12.46 -1.39 4.32
CA ASN A 110 -11.19 -0.73 4.60
C ASN A 110 -10.08 -1.76 4.68
N ILE A 111 -9.02 -1.54 3.91
CA ILE A 111 -7.80 -2.34 3.96
C ILE A 111 -6.68 -1.47 4.54
N ARG A 112 -6.02 -1.94 5.59
CA ARG A 112 -4.92 -1.23 6.23
C ARG A 112 -3.60 -1.89 5.91
N TRP A 113 -2.63 -1.05 5.57
CA TRP A 113 -1.29 -1.40 5.18
C TRP A 113 -0.28 -0.74 6.09
N TRP A 114 0.83 -1.40 6.36
CA TRP A 114 2.00 -0.82 6.99
C TRP A 114 3.09 -0.63 5.95
N ARG A 115 3.59 0.61 5.78
CA ARG A 115 4.70 0.86 4.86
C ARG A 115 6.00 0.32 5.42
N MET A 116 6.66 -0.53 4.68
CA MET A 116 7.95 -1.13 4.98
C MET A 116 9.06 -0.19 4.49
N LYS A 117 9.44 0.80 5.32
CA LYS A 117 10.38 1.87 4.94
C LYS A 117 11.71 1.35 4.39
N GLY A 118 12.27 0.28 4.98
CA GLY A 118 13.53 -0.35 4.53
C GLY A 118 13.43 -1.08 3.18
N PHE A 119 12.23 -1.23 2.62
CA PHE A 119 11.95 -1.86 1.34
C PHE A 119 11.31 -0.89 0.35
N SER A 120 11.25 0.39 0.70
CA SER A 120 10.74 1.48 -0.15
C SER A 120 11.91 2.32 -0.64
N GLN A 121 11.80 2.85 -1.87
CA GLN A 121 12.86 3.63 -2.50
C GLN A 121 12.30 4.97 -2.99
N ASN A 122 13.06 6.05 -2.80
CA ASN A 122 12.74 7.42 -3.20
C ASN A 122 11.35 7.89 -2.72
N TRP A 123 10.79 7.24 -1.70
CA TRP A 123 9.47 7.56 -1.18
C TRP A 123 9.54 8.78 -0.26
N ASP A 124 8.80 9.82 -0.62
CA ASP A 124 8.65 11.03 0.17
C ASP A 124 7.14 11.29 0.39
N ASN A 125 6.74 11.41 1.66
CA ASN A 125 5.35 11.64 2.04
C ASN A 125 4.88 13.08 1.79
N ASP A 126 5.80 14.01 1.54
CA ASP A 126 5.49 15.41 1.25
C ASP A 126 5.28 15.67 -0.25
N LEU A 127 5.56 14.69 -1.11
CA LEU A 127 5.24 14.80 -2.53
C LEU A 127 3.73 14.76 -2.76
N PRO A 128 3.22 15.58 -3.69
CA PRO A 128 1.82 15.50 -4.09
C PRO A 128 1.50 14.13 -4.70
N PRO A 129 0.24 13.67 -4.62
CA PRO A 129 -0.17 12.44 -5.28
C PRO A 129 0.15 12.47 -6.78
N ALA A 130 0.83 11.44 -7.28
CA ALA A 130 1.17 11.32 -8.68
C ALA A 130 -0.09 11.10 -9.53
N ARG A 131 -0.02 11.48 -10.81
CA ARG A 131 -1.15 11.30 -11.74
C ARG A 131 -1.57 9.85 -11.89
N PHE A 132 -0.61 8.93 -11.93
CA PHE A 132 -0.87 7.49 -12.02
C PHE A 132 -0.18 6.76 -10.88
N VAL A 133 -0.76 5.64 -10.49
CA VAL A 133 -0.14 4.66 -9.63
C VAL A 133 -0.30 3.27 -10.24
N LYS A 134 0.81 2.54 -10.36
CA LYS A 134 0.80 1.11 -10.64
C LYS A 134 0.87 0.39 -9.31
N MET A 135 0.01 -0.57 -9.11
CA MET A 135 -0.08 -1.36 -7.90
C MET A 135 0.07 -2.83 -8.25
N THR A 136 0.97 -3.52 -7.53
CA THR A 136 1.10 -4.96 -7.64
C THR A 136 0.85 -5.57 -6.27
N THR A 137 -0.21 -6.34 -6.14
CA THR A 137 -0.51 -7.09 -4.92
C THR A 137 0.05 -8.50 -5.05
N TYR A 138 0.86 -8.90 -4.08
CA TYR A 138 1.42 -10.24 -3.97
C TYR A 138 0.77 -10.97 -2.80
N THR A 139 0.29 -12.20 -3.03
CA THR A 139 -0.14 -13.11 -1.96
C THR A 139 0.97 -14.12 -1.72
N VAL A 140 1.59 -14.05 -0.54
CA VAL A 140 2.77 -14.85 -0.20
C VAL A 140 2.36 -16.09 0.58
N LYS A 141 2.90 -17.25 0.21
CA LYS A 141 2.68 -18.53 0.90
C LYS A 141 3.16 -18.46 2.34
N ARG A 142 2.42 -19.10 3.24
CA ARG A 142 2.79 -19.16 4.66
C ARG A 142 4.18 -19.75 4.84
N GLY A 143 5.01 -19.07 5.64
CA GLY A 143 6.40 -19.46 5.93
C GLY A 143 7.42 -19.01 4.90
N MET A 144 7.02 -18.43 3.75
CA MET A 144 7.94 -18.05 2.67
C MET A 144 8.17 -16.54 2.56
N MET A 145 7.62 -15.76 3.49
CA MET A 145 7.77 -14.30 3.50
C MET A 145 9.24 -13.84 3.51
N SER A 146 10.12 -14.55 4.22
CA SER A 146 11.54 -14.22 4.29
C SER A 146 12.26 -14.36 2.94
N ASP A 147 11.89 -15.34 2.14
CA ASP A 147 12.47 -15.57 0.80
C ASP A 147 12.04 -14.47 -0.17
N PHE A 148 10.74 -14.12 -0.15
CA PHE A 148 10.23 -13.00 -0.93
C PHE A 148 10.92 -11.68 -0.53
N LEU A 149 10.98 -11.36 0.76
CA LEU A 149 11.57 -10.11 1.25
C LEU A 149 13.10 -10.05 1.06
N ARG A 150 13.81 -11.18 1.04
CA ARG A 150 15.24 -11.20 0.73
C ARG A 150 15.50 -10.71 -0.69
N PHE A 151 14.79 -11.28 -1.68
CA PHE A 151 14.91 -10.84 -3.07
C PHE A 151 14.53 -9.37 -3.23
N TRP A 152 13.43 -8.95 -2.59
CA TRP A 152 13.00 -7.56 -2.63
C TRP A 152 14.06 -6.59 -2.06
N ARG A 153 14.62 -6.92 -0.91
CA ARG A 153 15.68 -6.13 -0.28
C ARG A 153 16.89 -5.98 -1.19
N ASN A 154 17.39 -7.10 -1.69
CA ASN A 154 18.56 -7.13 -2.54
C ASN A 154 18.35 -6.31 -3.83
N ASN A 155 17.15 -6.37 -4.42
CA ASN A 155 16.79 -5.52 -5.55
C ASN A 155 16.77 -4.03 -5.18
N THR A 156 16.16 -3.68 -4.05
CA THR A 156 16.09 -2.29 -3.58
C THR A 156 17.48 -1.72 -3.31
N GLU A 157 18.37 -2.50 -2.72
CA GLU A 157 19.78 -2.12 -2.49
C GLU A 157 20.53 -1.89 -3.81
N LEU A 158 20.40 -2.80 -4.76
CA LEU A 158 21.02 -2.67 -6.08
C LEU A 158 20.45 -1.47 -6.88
N GLN A 159 19.14 -1.32 -6.92
CA GLN A 159 18.48 -0.20 -7.58
C GLN A 159 18.96 1.15 -7.05
N LYS A 160 19.18 1.23 -5.75
CA LYS A 160 19.71 2.42 -5.09
C LYS A 160 21.16 2.70 -5.51
N GLU A 161 21.98 1.68 -5.57
CA GLU A 161 23.40 1.79 -6.03
C GLU A 161 23.47 2.20 -7.50
N LEU A 162 22.59 1.66 -8.34
CA LEU A 162 22.53 1.96 -9.77
C LEU A 162 21.78 3.29 -10.08
N GLY A 163 21.39 4.05 -9.08
CA GLY A 163 20.72 5.34 -9.24
C GLY A 163 19.35 5.24 -9.91
N TYR A 164 18.55 4.23 -9.56
CA TYR A 164 17.17 4.12 -10.04
C TYR A 164 16.35 5.34 -9.63
N THR A 165 15.68 5.96 -10.58
CA THR A 165 14.94 7.22 -10.37
C THR A 165 13.49 7.03 -9.93
N GLY A 166 12.97 5.82 -10.06
CA GLY A 166 11.58 5.51 -9.73
C GLY A 166 11.30 5.59 -8.24
N ILE A 167 10.05 5.86 -7.93
CA ILE A 167 9.53 5.81 -6.56
C ILE A 167 8.86 4.46 -6.37
N THR A 168 9.24 3.74 -5.33
CA THR A 168 8.61 2.45 -5.00
C THR A 168 8.29 2.38 -3.50
N GLY A 169 7.06 2.04 -3.17
CA GLY A 169 6.64 1.72 -1.83
C GLY A 169 6.27 0.26 -1.69
N LEU A 170 6.79 -0.43 -0.67
CA LEU A 170 6.33 -1.75 -0.29
C LEU A 170 5.53 -1.67 1.00
N PHE A 171 4.34 -2.25 0.98
CA PHE A 171 3.39 -2.23 2.08
C PHE A 171 2.99 -3.65 2.47
N MET A 172 2.89 -3.91 3.77
CA MET A 172 2.39 -5.18 4.30
C MET A 172 0.97 -5.01 4.81
N LEU A 173 0.10 -5.94 4.47
CA LEU A 173 -1.25 -5.99 4.99
C LEU A 173 -1.26 -6.11 6.52
N THR A 174 -2.08 -5.30 7.19
CA THR A 174 -2.27 -5.36 8.64
C THR A 174 -3.69 -5.71 9.04
N SER A 175 -4.69 -5.32 8.25
CA SER A 175 -6.10 -5.71 8.46
C SER A 175 -6.95 -5.45 7.23
N GLY A 176 -8.10 -6.09 7.15
CA GLY A 176 -9.13 -5.85 6.13
C GLY A 176 -8.97 -6.64 4.83
N GLY A 177 -7.94 -7.44 4.70
CA GLY A 177 -7.71 -8.29 3.52
C GLY A 177 -7.50 -9.76 3.89
N GLU A 178 -7.23 -10.58 2.88
CA GLU A 178 -6.94 -11.98 3.03
C GLU A 178 -5.44 -12.19 3.22
N SER A 179 -5.05 -12.92 4.26
CA SER A 179 -3.74 -13.51 4.51
C SER A 179 -2.51 -12.61 4.21
N LEU A 180 -1.34 -13.23 3.97
CA LEU A 180 -0.01 -12.62 3.84
C LEU A 180 0.16 -11.83 2.53
N GLN A 181 -0.51 -10.68 2.42
CA GLN A 181 -0.42 -9.82 1.25
C GLN A 181 0.62 -8.73 1.42
N LEU A 182 1.34 -8.48 0.33
CA LEU A 182 2.21 -7.32 0.14
C LEU A 182 1.68 -6.51 -1.04
N LEU A 183 1.71 -5.20 -0.92
CA LEU A 183 1.33 -4.26 -1.96
C LEU A 183 2.55 -3.42 -2.35
N GLU A 184 2.97 -3.56 -3.58
CA GLU A 184 3.92 -2.65 -4.22
C GLU A 184 3.16 -1.49 -4.85
N VAL A 185 3.64 -0.28 -4.65
CA VAL A 185 3.08 0.94 -5.23
C VAL A 185 4.16 1.71 -5.94
N GLU A 186 3.97 1.96 -7.22
CA GLU A 186 4.87 2.70 -8.10
C GLU A 186 4.12 3.93 -8.66
N PRO A 187 4.25 5.12 -8.02
CA PRO A 187 3.66 6.35 -8.53
C PRO A 187 4.46 6.89 -9.74
N TYR A 188 3.76 7.44 -10.74
CA TYR A 188 4.38 8.06 -11.92
C TYR A 188 3.43 9.09 -12.57
N ASN A 189 3.95 9.97 -13.43
CA ASN A 189 3.17 11.07 -14.01
C ASN A 189 2.87 10.93 -15.51
N SER A 190 3.59 10.04 -16.20
CA SER A 190 3.45 9.83 -17.64
C SER A 190 3.65 8.36 -18.00
N HIS A 191 2.75 7.80 -18.82
CA HIS A 191 2.94 6.45 -19.35
C HIS A 191 4.18 6.32 -20.24
N ALA A 192 4.60 7.41 -20.90
CA ALA A 192 5.79 7.42 -21.75
C ALA A 192 7.09 7.35 -20.93
N GLU A 193 7.10 7.92 -19.73
CA GLU A 193 8.25 7.89 -18.83
C GLU A 193 8.29 6.62 -17.98
N GLY A 194 7.12 6.01 -17.74
CA GLY A 194 6.97 4.84 -16.90
C GLY A 194 7.22 5.14 -15.42
N THR A 195 7.48 4.09 -14.64
CA THR A 195 7.63 4.17 -13.18
C THR A 195 9.05 4.56 -12.73
N GLY A 196 10.01 4.55 -13.62
CA GLY A 196 11.41 4.91 -13.36
C GLY A 196 12.38 4.23 -14.30
N LYS A 197 13.63 4.61 -14.23
CA LYS A 197 14.73 4.06 -15.04
C LYS A 197 16.05 4.10 -14.28
N MET A 198 16.98 3.23 -14.66
CA MET A 198 18.35 3.26 -14.19
C MET A 198 19.10 4.46 -14.75
N SER A 199 20.10 4.95 -14.02
CA SER A 199 20.97 6.02 -14.50
C SER A 199 21.75 5.60 -15.76
N ASP A 200 22.19 4.34 -15.81
CA ASP A 200 22.77 3.72 -16.98
C ASP A 200 21.80 2.69 -17.57
N PRO A 201 21.22 2.94 -18.76
CA PRO A 201 20.28 2.00 -19.38
C PRO A 201 20.95 0.73 -19.93
N GLU A 202 22.28 0.73 -20.12
CA GLU A 202 23.06 -0.41 -20.64
C GLU A 202 23.58 -1.33 -19.50
N VAL A 203 23.27 -1.02 -18.24
CA VAL A 203 23.75 -1.80 -17.10
C VAL A 203 23.23 -3.24 -17.15
N ASN A 204 24.15 -4.20 -16.99
CA ASN A 204 23.76 -5.60 -16.82
C ASN A 204 23.31 -5.85 -15.39
N TYR A 205 22.00 -5.68 -15.16
CA TYR A 205 21.39 -5.77 -13.83
C TYR A 205 21.70 -7.07 -13.09
N ILE A 206 21.63 -8.23 -13.78
CA ILE A 206 21.91 -9.54 -13.19
C ILE A 206 23.37 -9.67 -12.77
N GLU A 207 24.27 -9.14 -13.57
CA GLU A 207 25.70 -9.17 -13.26
C GLU A 207 26.01 -8.30 -12.03
N GLU A 208 25.48 -7.07 -11.98
CA GLU A 208 25.65 -6.18 -10.82
C GLU A 208 25.02 -6.76 -9.55
N TYR A 209 23.84 -7.38 -9.67
CA TYR A 209 23.25 -8.09 -8.54
C TYR A 209 24.16 -9.18 -8.00
N ASN A 210 24.71 -10.01 -8.89
CA ASN A 210 25.62 -11.09 -8.49
C ASN A 210 26.98 -10.58 -7.95
N LYS A 211 27.46 -9.43 -8.43
CA LYS A 211 28.64 -8.77 -7.85
C LYS A 211 28.38 -8.31 -6.42
N MET A 212 27.22 -7.70 -6.18
CA MET A 212 26.85 -7.15 -4.87
C MET A 212 26.54 -8.24 -3.84
N HIS A 213 25.77 -9.27 -4.22
CA HIS A 213 25.20 -10.24 -3.29
C HIS A 213 25.81 -11.66 -3.38
N GLY A 214 26.72 -11.88 -4.33
CA GLY A 214 27.42 -13.17 -4.53
C GLY A 214 27.01 -13.92 -5.79
N TRP A 215 27.86 -14.84 -6.19
CA TRP A 215 27.72 -15.60 -7.43
C TRP A 215 26.40 -16.38 -7.51
N ARG A 216 25.67 -16.23 -8.62
CA ARG A 216 24.35 -16.84 -8.89
C ARG A 216 23.23 -16.46 -7.89
N THR A 217 23.44 -15.47 -7.05
CA THR A 217 22.44 -15.09 -6.02
C THR A 217 21.17 -14.58 -6.65
N HIS A 218 21.26 -13.78 -7.74
CA HIS A 218 20.04 -13.31 -8.45
C HIS A 218 19.10 -14.46 -8.80
N ARG A 219 19.60 -15.46 -9.51
CA ARG A 219 18.78 -16.60 -9.94
C ARG A 219 18.18 -17.39 -8.77
N ASN A 220 18.95 -17.54 -7.68
CA ASN A 220 18.49 -18.28 -6.51
C ASN A 220 17.41 -17.51 -5.76
N ASP A 221 17.61 -16.22 -5.57
CA ASP A 221 16.65 -15.34 -4.88
C ASP A 221 15.37 -15.15 -5.70
N GLU A 222 15.47 -14.93 -7.00
CA GLU A 222 14.34 -14.83 -7.92
C GLU A 222 13.48 -16.11 -7.89
N ARG A 223 14.12 -17.29 -7.96
CA ARG A 223 13.41 -18.59 -7.86
C ARG A 223 12.73 -18.77 -6.52
N ALA A 224 13.40 -18.41 -5.42
CA ALA A 224 12.83 -18.51 -4.08
C ALA A 224 11.65 -17.54 -3.90
N ALA A 225 11.79 -16.29 -4.37
CA ALA A 225 10.72 -15.31 -4.33
C ALA A 225 9.52 -15.71 -5.19
N THR A 226 9.76 -16.23 -6.41
CA THR A 226 8.70 -16.75 -7.29
C THR A 226 7.97 -17.93 -6.64
N ALA A 227 8.72 -18.87 -6.05
CA ALA A 227 8.13 -20.01 -5.34
C ALA A 227 7.34 -19.60 -4.08
N ALA A 228 7.66 -18.44 -3.51
CA ALA A 228 6.98 -17.88 -2.35
C ALA A 228 5.60 -17.28 -2.67
N ILE A 229 5.30 -17.00 -3.93
CA ILE A 229 4.01 -16.44 -4.34
C ILE A 229 3.02 -17.59 -4.56
N GLU A 230 1.74 -17.38 -4.19
CA GLU A 230 0.67 -18.33 -4.48
C GLU A 230 0.54 -18.58 -6.00
N GLU A 231 0.34 -19.83 -6.40
CA GLU A 231 0.36 -20.23 -7.82
C GLU A 231 -0.85 -19.68 -8.60
N LEU A 232 -2.01 -19.65 -7.94
CA LEU A 232 -3.23 -19.12 -8.53
C LEU A 232 -3.58 -17.80 -7.85
N TRP A 233 -3.76 -16.76 -8.67
CA TRP A 233 -4.15 -15.42 -8.18
C TRP A 233 -3.18 -14.77 -7.19
N GLY A 234 -1.95 -15.28 -7.10
CA GLY A 234 -0.93 -14.77 -6.21
C GLY A 234 -0.37 -13.40 -6.59
N VAL A 235 -0.62 -12.92 -7.82
CA VAL A 235 -0.22 -11.59 -8.28
C VAL A 235 -1.39 -10.91 -8.97
N THR A 236 -1.70 -9.69 -8.52
CA THR A 236 -2.68 -8.81 -9.18
C THR A 236 -2.00 -7.49 -9.52
N ILE A 237 -2.12 -7.05 -10.78
CA ILE A 237 -1.53 -5.79 -11.24
C ILE A 237 -2.66 -4.86 -11.68
N GLU A 238 -2.67 -3.66 -11.14
CA GLU A 238 -3.66 -2.63 -11.42
C GLU A 238 -2.97 -1.29 -11.66
N THR A 239 -3.57 -0.47 -12.52
CA THR A 239 -3.17 0.94 -12.68
C THR A 239 -4.37 1.81 -12.36
N ALA A 240 -4.13 2.90 -11.64
CA ALA A 240 -5.15 3.87 -11.31
C ALA A 240 -4.71 5.30 -11.67
N GLU A 241 -5.67 6.13 -12.08
CA GLU A 241 -5.48 7.55 -12.41
C GLU A 241 -6.10 8.44 -11.35
N LEU A 242 -5.35 9.45 -10.92
CA LEU A 242 -5.78 10.43 -9.91
C LEU A 242 -7.01 11.19 -10.38
N LYS A 243 -7.95 11.37 -9.46
CA LYS A 243 -9.12 12.27 -9.58
C LYS A 243 -8.90 13.49 -8.68
N PRO A 244 -8.26 14.55 -9.19
CA PRO A 244 -7.88 15.70 -8.36
C PRO A 244 -9.07 16.38 -7.68
N GLU A 245 -10.23 16.43 -8.37
CA GLU A 245 -11.47 17.03 -7.86
C GLU A 245 -12.06 16.28 -6.66
N MET A 246 -11.79 14.97 -6.54
CA MET A 246 -12.22 14.12 -5.45
C MET A 246 -11.17 14.00 -4.34
N SER A 247 -9.99 14.57 -4.55
CA SER A 247 -8.84 14.49 -3.64
C SER A 247 -8.73 15.75 -2.80
N SER A 248 -8.01 15.67 -1.68
CA SER A 248 -7.69 16.80 -0.82
C SER A 248 -6.82 17.80 -1.56
N LYS A 249 -7.09 19.09 -1.36
CA LYS A 249 -6.28 20.21 -1.85
C LYS A 249 -5.39 20.67 -0.69
N LEU A 250 -4.14 20.25 -0.70
CA LEU A 250 -3.15 20.59 0.33
C LEU A 250 -2.13 21.57 -0.23
#